data_15440453e80c8d45e6b587789b713536
#
_entry.id   15440453e80c8d45e6b587789b713536
#
_cell.length_a   1.000
_cell.length_b   1.000
_cell.length_c   1.000
_cell.angle_alpha   90.00
_cell.angle_beta   90.00
_cell.angle_gamma   90.00
#
_symmetry.space_group_name_H-M   'P 1'
#
loop_
_entity.id
_entity.type
_entity.pdbx_description
1 polymer ?
#
loop_
_entity_poly.entity_id
_entity_poly.type
_entity_poly.pdbx_seq_one_letter_code
_entity_poly.pdbx_strand_id
1 'polypeptide(L)'
;MKSGTEDFVFTEKGTMNSYLGVDIYPFPDKKGIKLSKPFLIDRVIQALSFDPKTTKSATNNTPAGYPLLNKDGNGPARKSSWKYRGIIGMLGYLQGTTRPDIVMETHQCARFNNDPHLSHELSVKRIGRYLLDTRDKGMIYRPDITRGLECYIDADFSGGWKNGNNDSPESVLSRTGFGLLYAGCPITWGSNLQT
;
A
#
# COMPACT_ATOMS: atom_id res chain seq x y z
N MET A 1 44.98 30.28 -4.58
CA MET A 1 43.93 29.32 -4.30
C MET A 1 42.61 29.96 -4.75
N LYS A 2 42.05 29.55 -5.89
CA LYS A 2 40.74 29.98 -6.35
C LYS A 2 39.70 29.03 -5.73
N SER A 3 38.84 29.55 -4.84
CA SER A 3 37.66 28.85 -4.35
C SER A 3 36.66 28.75 -5.50
N GLY A 4 36.55 27.57 -6.10
CA GLY A 4 35.48 27.29 -7.04
C GLY A 4 34.18 27.12 -6.28
N THR A 5 33.36 28.15 -6.23
CA THR A 5 31.91 27.99 -5.94
C THR A 5 31.30 27.40 -7.21
N GLU A 6 30.96 26.12 -7.19
CA GLU A 6 30.10 25.54 -8.22
C GLU A 6 28.73 26.21 -8.08
N ASP A 7 28.41 27.08 -9.02
CA ASP A 7 27.07 27.70 -9.09
C ASP A 7 26.06 26.63 -9.50
N PHE A 8 25.15 26.28 -8.60
CA PHE A 8 24.04 25.42 -8.95
C PHE A 8 23.08 26.15 -9.88
N VAL A 9 22.91 25.63 -11.09
CA VAL A 9 21.93 26.16 -12.05
C VAL A 9 20.56 25.59 -11.76
N PHE A 10 19.64 26.43 -11.30
CA PHE A 10 18.25 26.08 -11.09
C PHE A 10 17.43 26.37 -12.36
N THR A 11 16.65 25.40 -12.78
CA THR A 11 15.71 25.56 -13.91
C THR A 11 14.29 25.54 -13.35
N GLU A 12 13.54 26.63 -13.52
CA GLU A 12 12.12 26.67 -13.21
C GLU A 12 11.33 25.92 -14.28
N LYS A 13 10.59 24.87 -13.89
CA LYS A 13 9.80 24.03 -14.81
C LYS A 13 8.30 24.31 -14.76
N GLY A 14 7.87 25.39 -14.10
CA GLY A 14 6.45 25.74 -13.95
C GLY A 14 5.68 24.83 -12.98
N THR A 15 4.37 24.62 -13.24
CA THR A 15 3.51 23.84 -12.35
C THR A 15 3.84 22.35 -12.42
N MET A 16 4.10 21.73 -11.28
CA MET A 16 4.38 20.31 -11.17
C MET A 16 3.08 19.50 -11.25
N ASN A 17 2.93 18.72 -12.32
CA ASN A 17 1.78 17.83 -12.53
C ASN A 17 2.09 16.37 -12.14
N SER A 18 3.38 16.01 -12.03
CA SER A 18 3.83 14.70 -11.57
C SER A 18 5.23 14.76 -10.98
N TYR A 19 5.51 13.89 -10.02
CA TYR A 19 6.84 13.73 -9.42
C TYR A 19 7.06 12.27 -8.99
N LEU A 20 8.15 11.66 -9.44
CA LEU A 20 8.49 10.25 -9.14
C LEU A 20 7.32 9.27 -9.40
N GLY A 21 6.59 9.50 -10.49
CA GLY A 21 5.44 8.67 -10.86
C GLY A 21 4.21 8.85 -9.95
N VAL A 22 4.19 9.90 -9.13
CA VAL A 22 2.98 10.38 -8.44
C VAL A 22 2.37 11.47 -9.28
N ASP A 23 1.11 11.31 -9.66
CA ASP A 23 0.33 12.35 -10.31
C ASP A 23 -0.22 13.31 -9.27
N ILE A 24 -0.14 14.60 -9.56
CA ILE A 24 -0.52 15.71 -8.68
C ILE A 24 -1.70 16.45 -9.32
N TYR A 25 -2.85 16.43 -8.65
CA TYR A 25 -4.07 17.09 -9.09
C TYR A 25 -4.44 18.21 -8.13
N PRO A 26 -4.13 19.48 -8.47
CA PRO A 26 -4.58 20.62 -7.69
C PRO A 26 -6.12 20.71 -7.69
N PHE A 27 -6.72 21.06 -6.56
CA PHE A 27 -8.14 21.37 -6.53
C PHE A 27 -8.43 22.73 -7.20
N PRO A 28 -9.62 22.92 -7.78
CA PRO A 28 -10.00 24.16 -8.45
C PRO A 28 -9.89 25.41 -7.54
N ASP A 29 -10.14 25.25 -6.24
CA ASP A 29 -10.05 26.30 -5.23
C ASP A 29 -8.62 26.59 -4.75
N LYS A 30 -7.62 25.86 -5.31
CA LYS A 30 -6.20 25.94 -4.95
C LYS A 30 -5.88 25.72 -3.46
N LYS A 31 -6.84 25.18 -2.68
CA LYS A 31 -6.67 24.93 -1.23
C LYS A 31 -6.20 23.51 -0.91
N GLY A 32 -5.76 22.76 -1.90
CA GLY A 32 -5.26 21.41 -1.69
C GLY A 32 -4.91 20.71 -2.99
N ILE A 33 -4.37 19.52 -2.83
CA ILE A 33 -3.98 18.63 -3.93
C ILE A 33 -4.44 17.21 -3.65
N LYS A 34 -4.67 16.44 -4.71
CA LYS A 34 -4.77 14.98 -4.65
C LYS A 34 -3.53 14.36 -5.27
N LEU A 35 -2.95 13.39 -4.57
CA LEU A 35 -1.83 12.58 -5.05
C LEU A 35 -2.34 11.17 -5.39
N SER A 36 -2.03 10.67 -6.58
CA SER A 36 -2.40 9.30 -6.98
C SER A 36 -1.37 8.69 -7.91
N LYS A 37 -1.48 7.36 -8.15
CA LYS A 37 -0.60 6.59 -9.05
C LYS A 37 -1.42 5.64 -9.92
N PRO A 38 -2.35 6.13 -10.75
CA PRO A 38 -3.21 5.28 -11.56
C PRO A 38 -2.40 4.40 -12.52
N PHE A 39 -1.32 4.92 -13.10
CA PHE A 39 -0.45 4.15 -13.99
C PHE A 39 0.20 2.94 -13.31
N LEU A 40 0.63 3.07 -12.04
CA LEU A 40 1.20 1.94 -11.32
C LEU A 40 0.11 0.91 -10.95
N ILE A 41 -1.11 1.37 -10.65
CA ILE A 41 -2.26 0.48 -10.44
C ILE A 41 -2.55 -0.31 -11.71
N ASP A 42 -2.59 0.34 -12.87
CA ASP A 42 -2.78 -0.33 -14.17
C ASP A 42 -1.70 -1.39 -14.42
N ARG A 43 -0.45 -1.11 -14.07
CA ARG A 43 0.64 -2.10 -14.17
C ARG A 43 0.43 -3.30 -13.25
N VAL A 44 -0.08 -3.09 -12.02
CA VAL A 44 -0.43 -4.19 -11.11
C VAL A 44 -1.56 -5.04 -11.71
N ILE A 45 -2.62 -4.41 -12.23
CA ILE A 45 -3.76 -5.06 -12.86
C ILE A 45 -3.31 -5.91 -14.06
N GLN A 46 -2.49 -5.34 -14.92
CA GLN A 46 -1.90 -6.04 -16.07
C GLN A 46 -1.01 -7.21 -15.64
N ALA A 47 -0.14 -7.02 -14.64
CA ALA A 47 0.74 -8.06 -14.13
C ALA A 47 -0.03 -9.24 -13.50
N LEU A 48 -1.20 -8.98 -12.92
CA LEU A 48 -2.12 -9.99 -12.41
C LEU A 48 -2.94 -10.68 -13.53
N SER A 49 -2.80 -10.24 -14.78
CA SER A 49 -3.58 -10.70 -15.94
C SER A 49 -5.09 -10.49 -15.75
N PHE A 50 -5.47 -9.38 -15.11
CA PHE A 50 -6.87 -9.01 -14.97
C PHE A 50 -7.36 -8.23 -16.19
N ASP A 51 -8.52 -8.62 -16.68
CA ASP A 51 -9.27 -7.84 -17.66
C ASP A 51 -10.22 -6.89 -16.91
N PRO A 52 -10.04 -5.55 -17.02
CA PRO A 52 -10.90 -4.59 -16.33
C PRO A 52 -12.39 -4.70 -16.67
N LYS A 53 -12.74 -5.29 -17.82
CA LYS A 53 -14.13 -5.46 -18.27
C LYS A 53 -14.81 -6.69 -17.68
N THR A 54 -14.06 -7.75 -17.42
CA THR A 54 -14.60 -9.05 -17.02
C THR A 54 -14.23 -9.46 -15.59
N THR A 55 -13.14 -8.90 -15.04
CA THR A 55 -12.72 -9.19 -13.69
C THR A 55 -13.65 -8.53 -12.68
N LYS A 56 -14.29 -9.32 -11.82
CA LYS A 56 -15.11 -8.78 -10.72
C LYS A 56 -14.23 -7.98 -9.78
N SER A 57 -14.58 -6.71 -9.59
CA SER A 57 -13.97 -5.84 -8.59
C SER A 57 -14.32 -6.30 -7.16
N ALA A 58 -13.56 -5.86 -6.18
CA ALA A 58 -13.83 -6.08 -4.77
C ALA A 58 -14.14 -4.73 -4.12
N THR A 59 -15.39 -4.52 -3.77
CA THR A 59 -15.88 -3.24 -3.20
C THR A 59 -15.55 -3.06 -1.72
N ASN A 60 -15.10 -4.12 -1.04
CA ASN A 60 -14.83 -4.08 0.40
C ASN A 60 -13.49 -3.41 0.72
N ASN A 61 -13.50 -2.59 1.77
CA ASN A 61 -12.34 -1.85 2.30
C ASN A 61 -11.21 -2.74 2.85
N THR A 62 -11.44 -4.04 3.01
CA THR A 62 -10.43 -5.02 3.40
C THR A 62 -10.06 -5.88 2.20
N PRO A 63 -8.96 -5.55 1.49
CA PRO A 63 -8.52 -6.32 0.32
C PRO A 63 -8.10 -7.75 0.67
N ALA A 64 -7.56 -7.99 1.85
CA ALA A 64 -7.36 -9.35 2.37
C ALA A 64 -8.54 -9.73 3.26
N GLY A 65 -9.21 -10.81 2.94
CA GLY A 65 -10.20 -11.38 3.85
C GLY A 65 -9.54 -11.84 5.13
N TYR A 66 -10.21 -11.61 6.25
CA TYR A 66 -9.87 -12.34 7.46
C TYR A 66 -10.04 -13.85 7.22
N PRO A 67 -9.11 -14.73 7.63
CA PRO A 67 -8.06 -14.54 8.62
C PRO A 67 -6.74 -14.04 8.01
N LEU A 68 -5.87 -13.50 8.90
CA LEU A 68 -4.48 -13.22 8.58
C LEU A 68 -3.83 -14.45 7.95
N LEU A 69 -3.07 -14.24 6.89
CA LEU A 69 -2.40 -15.32 6.18
C LEU A 69 -1.38 -16.00 7.09
N ASN A 70 -1.37 -17.33 7.03
CA ASN A 70 -0.42 -18.18 7.74
C ASN A 70 0.58 -18.79 6.76
N LYS A 71 1.66 -19.33 7.31
CA LYS A 71 2.57 -20.18 6.58
C LYS A 71 1.82 -21.43 6.12
N ASP A 72 1.72 -21.60 4.80
CA ASP A 72 0.90 -22.64 4.16
C ASP A 72 1.79 -23.71 3.53
N GLY A 73 2.76 -24.24 4.33
CA GLY A 73 3.79 -25.14 3.84
C GLY A 73 3.29 -26.46 3.21
N ASN A 74 2.06 -26.88 3.54
CA ASN A 74 1.39 -28.05 2.96
C ASN A 74 0.25 -27.65 2.01
N GLY A 75 0.07 -26.37 1.75
CA GLY A 75 -0.98 -25.87 0.86
C GLY A 75 -0.70 -26.11 -0.62
N PRO A 76 -1.72 -25.97 -1.47
CA PRO A 76 -1.55 -26.11 -2.91
C PRO A 76 -0.57 -25.09 -3.46
N ALA A 77 0.24 -25.51 -4.45
CA ALA A 77 1.12 -24.63 -5.18
C ALA A 77 0.34 -23.51 -5.88
N ARG A 78 1.00 -22.39 -6.13
CA ARG A 78 0.44 -21.28 -6.92
C ARG A 78 0.03 -21.76 -8.32
N LYS A 79 -1.07 -21.21 -8.82
CA LYS A 79 -1.60 -21.52 -10.16
C LYS A 79 -1.14 -20.54 -11.23
N SER A 80 -0.76 -19.31 -10.83
CA SER A 80 -0.39 -18.24 -11.76
C SER A 80 1.12 -18.15 -11.94
N SER A 81 1.54 -17.81 -13.17
CA SER A 81 2.96 -17.69 -13.56
C SER A 81 3.60 -16.33 -13.22
N TRP A 82 2.81 -15.31 -12.83
CA TRP A 82 3.35 -13.98 -12.55
C TRP A 82 4.30 -13.97 -11.33
N LYS A 83 5.26 -13.06 -11.37
CA LYS A 83 6.30 -12.95 -10.33
C LYS A 83 5.72 -12.33 -9.05
N TYR A 84 5.51 -13.15 -8.01
CA TYR A 84 4.92 -12.75 -6.74
C TYR A 84 5.65 -11.56 -6.11
N ARG A 85 6.98 -11.65 -5.93
CA ARG A 85 7.81 -10.57 -5.38
C ARG A 85 7.70 -9.25 -6.16
N GLY A 86 7.58 -9.35 -7.50
CA GLY A 86 7.45 -8.18 -8.35
C GLY A 86 6.16 -7.42 -8.09
N ILE A 87 5.04 -8.13 -7.91
CA ILE A 87 3.76 -7.52 -7.58
C ILE A 87 3.78 -6.96 -6.16
N ILE A 88 4.32 -7.70 -5.19
CA ILE A 88 4.46 -7.19 -3.81
C ILE A 88 5.31 -5.92 -3.78
N GLY A 89 6.37 -5.83 -4.58
CA GLY A 89 7.17 -4.60 -4.70
C GLY A 89 6.37 -3.41 -5.24
N MET A 90 5.52 -3.61 -6.25
CA MET A 90 4.63 -2.57 -6.76
C MET A 90 3.59 -2.15 -5.72
N LEU A 91 2.98 -3.10 -5.02
CA LEU A 91 2.03 -2.83 -3.93
C LEU A 91 2.71 -2.11 -2.76
N GLY A 92 3.93 -2.51 -2.40
CA GLY A 92 4.76 -1.86 -1.38
C GLY A 92 5.02 -0.38 -1.70
N TYR A 93 5.28 -0.06 -2.98
CA TYR A 93 5.46 1.31 -3.41
C TYR A 93 4.15 2.11 -3.41
N LEU A 94 3.02 1.50 -3.82
CA LEU A 94 1.70 2.13 -3.74
C LEU A 94 1.31 2.46 -2.31
N GLN A 95 1.41 1.50 -1.39
CA GLN A 95 1.05 1.69 0.01
C GLN A 95 1.89 2.77 0.70
N GLY A 96 3.17 2.85 0.38
CA GLY A 96 4.09 3.82 0.98
C GLY A 96 3.97 5.23 0.40
N THR A 97 3.18 5.43 -0.66
CA THR A 97 3.11 6.72 -1.35
C THR A 97 1.71 7.32 -1.45
N THR A 98 0.73 6.59 -1.94
CA THR A 98 -0.60 7.13 -2.27
C THR A 98 -1.78 6.27 -1.82
N ARG A 99 -1.52 5.04 -1.33
CA ARG A 99 -2.56 4.07 -0.97
C ARG A 99 -2.32 3.45 0.42
N PRO A 100 -2.39 4.25 1.50
CA PRO A 100 -2.27 3.76 2.87
C PRO A 100 -3.32 2.70 3.23
N ASP A 101 -4.44 2.70 2.53
CA ASP A 101 -5.57 1.78 2.71
C ASP A 101 -5.26 0.31 2.39
N ILE A 102 -4.13 0.01 1.74
CA ILE A 102 -3.67 -1.38 1.48
C ILE A 102 -2.42 -1.77 2.28
N VAL A 103 -2.01 -0.97 3.27
CA VAL A 103 -0.73 -1.19 3.98
C VAL A 103 -0.71 -2.53 4.73
N MET A 104 -1.76 -2.85 5.47
CA MET A 104 -1.86 -4.07 6.25
C MET A 104 -1.80 -5.31 5.36
N GLU A 105 -2.63 -5.35 4.33
CA GLU A 105 -2.76 -6.49 3.43
C GLU A 105 -1.51 -6.74 2.60
N THR A 106 -0.89 -5.66 2.14
CA THR A 106 0.38 -5.75 1.42
C THR A 106 1.46 -6.30 2.32
N HIS A 107 1.55 -5.82 3.57
CA HIS A 107 2.52 -6.31 4.54
C HIS A 107 2.29 -7.79 4.88
N GLN A 108 1.03 -8.21 5.04
CA GLN A 108 0.69 -9.62 5.26
C GLN A 108 1.16 -10.51 4.08
N CYS A 109 0.89 -10.10 2.85
CA CYS A 109 1.32 -10.84 1.67
C CYS A 109 2.86 -10.84 1.52
N ALA A 110 3.54 -9.76 1.89
CA ALA A 110 4.99 -9.64 1.78
C ALA A 110 5.77 -10.64 2.64
N ARG A 111 5.20 -11.09 3.75
CA ARG A 111 5.79 -12.12 4.63
C ARG A 111 6.08 -13.43 3.90
N PHE A 112 5.36 -13.73 2.83
CA PHE A 112 5.43 -14.98 2.07
C PHE A 112 6.16 -14.84 0.73
N ASN A 113 6.99 -13.81 0.58
CA ASN A 113 7.75 -13.55 -0.64
C ASN A 113 8.69 -14.71 -1.05
N ASN A 114 9.18 -15.49 -0.09
CA ASN A 114 10.14 -16.56 -0.36
C ASN A 114 9.45 -17.86 -0.82
N ASP A 115 8.28 -18.15 -0.25
CA ASP A 115 7.55 -19.40 -0.51
C ASP A 115 6.03 -19.12 -0.54
N PRO A 116 5.53 -18.45 -1.59
CA PRO A 116 4.12 -18.14 -1.71
C PRO A 116 3.33 -19.36 -2.25
N HIS A 117 2.26 -19.72 -1.57
CA HIS A 117 1.30 -20.75 -1.96
C HIS A 117 0.02 -20.15 -2.57
N LEU A 118 -0.96 -20.99 -2.91
CA LEU A 118 -2.22 -20.57 -3.54
C LEU A 118 -3.02 -19.60 -2.66
N SER A 119 -3.05 -19.81 -1.35
CA SER A 119 -3.73 -18.91 -0.40
C SER A 119 -3.18 -17.47 -0.48
N HIS A 120 -1.85 -17.33 -0.54
CA HIS A 120 -1.15 -16.07 -0.68
C HIS A 120 -1.41 -15.42 -2.05
N GLU A 121 -1.43 -16.23 -3.12
CA GLU A 121 -1.80 -15.76 -4.47
C GLU A 121 -3.22 -15.17 -4.50
N LEU A 122 -4.18 -15.85 -3.89
CA LEU A 122 -5.58 -15.38 -3.83
C LEU A 122 -5.72 -14.06 -3.08
N SER A 123 -4.93 -13.87 -2.03
CA SER A 123 -4.90 -12.61 -1.27
C SER A 123 -4.35 -11.45 -2.10
N VAL A 124 -3.25 -11.66 -2.82
CA VAL A 124 -2.71 -10.65 -3.74
C VAL A 124 -3.71 -10.33 -4.85
N LYS A 125 -4.38 -11.33 -5.42
CA LYS A 125 -5.46 -11.13 -6.40
C LYS A 125 -6.62 -10.33 -5.83
N ARG A 126 -6.93 -10.49 -4.54
CA ARG A 126 -7.98 -9.69 -3.87
C ARG A 126 -7.57 -8.22 -3.75
N ILE A 127 -6.32 -7.93 -3.37
CA ILE A 127 -5.79 -6.56 -3.38
C ILE A 127 -5.90 -5.97 -4.79
N GLY A 128 -5.52 -6.73 -5.82
CA GLY A 128 -5.63 -6.28 -7.22
C GLY A 128 -7.07 -5.94 -7.61
N ARG A 129 -8.07 -6.76 -7.23
CA ARG A 129 -9.49 -6.46 -7.49
C ARG A 129 -9.98 -5.21 -6.76
N TYR A 130 -9.50 -4.99 -5.53
CA TYR A 130 -9.79 -3.77 -4.78
C TYR A 130 -9.18 -2.53 -5.47
N LEU A 131 -7.94 -2.64 -5.93
CA LEU A 131 -7.29 -1.57 -6.68
C LEU A 131 -7.99 -1.27 -8.01
N LEU A 132 -8.52 -2.29 -8.69
CA LEU A 132 -9.29 -2.14 -9.91
C LEU A 132 -10.54 -1.28 -9.68
N ASP A 133 -11.28 -1.54 -8.59
CA ASP A 133 -12.48 -0.79 -8.23
C ASP A 133 -12.17 0.63 -7.69
N THR A 134 -10.99 0.81 -7.15
CA THR A 134 -10.58 2.05 -6.49
C THR A 134 -9.40 2.74 -7.20
N ARG A 135 -9.29 2.53 -8.52
CA ARG A 135 -8.15 2.97 -9.34
C ARG A 135 -7.84 4.46 -9.18
N ASP A 136 -8.89 5.26 -9.14
CA ASP A 136 -8.76 6.71 -9.08
C ASP A 136 -8.67 7.27 -7.65
N LYS A 137 -8.69 6.40 -6.63
CA LYS A 137 -8.42 6.83 -5.26
C LYS A 137 -6.96 7.26 -5.10
N GLY A 138 -6.76 8.18 -4.18
CA GLY A 138 -5.44 8.70 -3.82
C GLY A 138 -5.51 9.43 -2.49
N MET A 139 -4.42 10.05 -2.12
CA MET A 139 -4.34 10.85 -0.90
C MET A 139 -4.73 12.30 -1.17
N ILE A 140 -5.51 12.88 -0.27
CA ILE A 140 -5.93 14.28 -0.31
C ILE A 140 -5.13 15.06 0.72
N TYR A 141 -4.46 16.10 0.26
CA TYR A 141 -3.76 17.07 1.08
C TYR A 141 -4.51 18.40 1.01
N ARG A 142 -5.25 18.69 2.07
CA ARG A 142 -6.00 19.92 2.24
C ARG A 142 -5.74 20.40 3.66
N PRO A 143 -4.62 21.11 3.86
CA PRO A 143 -4.14 21.45 5.20
C PRO A 143 -5.09 22.39 5.93
N ASP A 144 -5.39 22.01 7.17
CA ASP A 144 -6.03 22.84 8.17
C ASP A 144 -5.04 23.04 9.33
N ILE A 145 -4.37 24.20 9.35
CA ILE A 145 -3.32 24.48 10.32
C ILE A 145 -3.81 24.53 11.78
N THR A 146 -5.13 24.64 12.00
CA THR A 146 -5.71 24.62 13.35
C THR A 146 -5.63 23.25 14.01
N ARG A 147 -5.49 22.18 13.21
CA ARG A 147 -5.44 20.79 13.71
C ARG A 147 -4.08 20.41 14.31
N GLY A 148 -3.00 21.09 13.97
CA GLY A 148 -1.67 20.76 14.48
C GLY A 148 -1.18 19.37 14.11
N LEU A 149 -0.44 18.74 15.02
CA LEU A 149 0.10 17.38 14.88
C LEU A 149 -0.85 16.38 15.54
N GLU A 150 -1.24 15.34 14.79
CA GLU A 150 -2.12 14.25 15.25
C GLU A 150 -1.41 12.91 15.06
N CYS A 151 -1.49 12.04 16.08
CA CYS A 151 -0.96 10.69 16.02
C CYS A 151 -2.08 9.70 16.34
N TYR A 152 -2.32 8.76 15.43
CA TYR A 152 -3.25 7.65 15.59
C TYR A 152 -2.45 6.38 15.76
N ILE A 153 -2.72 5.62 16.81
CA ILE A 153 -2.03 4.37 17.13
C ILE A 153 -3.09 3.31 17.37
N ASP A 154 -2.90 2.16 16.76
CA ASP A 154 -3.70 0.97 16.97
C ASP A 154 -2.78 -0.22 17.26
N ALA A 155 -3.10 -1.00 18.28
CA ALA A 155 -2.36 -2.19 18.67
C ALA A 155 -3.33 -3.37 18.78
N ASP A 156 -3.18 -4.33 17.88
CA ASP A 156 -3.91 -5.60 17.91
C ASP A 156 -3.14 -6.61 18.77
N PHE A 157 -3.77 -7.10 19.83
CA PHE A 157 -3.19 -8.13 20.70
C PHE A 157 -3.47 -9.52 20.13
N SER A 158 -2.42 -10.20 19.63
CA SER A 158 -2.50 -11.59 19.15
C SER A 158 -3.64 -11.84 18.14
N GLY A 159 -3.93 -10.86 17.26
CA GLY A 159 -5.06 -10.94 16.33
C GLY A 159 -5.00 -12.06 15.30
N GLY A 160 -3.85 -12.70 15.18
CA GLY A 160 -3.66 -13.91 14.35
C GLY A 160 -3.94 -15.21 15.09
N TRP A 161 -4.14 -15.17 16.41
CA TRP A 161 -4.32 -16.40 17.21
C TRP A 161 -5.72 -16.97 17.03
N LYS A 162 -5.79 -18.20 16.55
CA LYS A 162 -7.03 -18.97 16.42
C LYS A 162 -6.78 -20.40 16.85
N ASN A 163 -7.79 -21.07 17.42
CA ASN A 163 -7.75 -22.50 17.69
C ASN A 163 -7.38 -23.24 16.39
N GLY A 164 -6.29 -24.01 16.41
CA GLY A 164 -5.74 -24.73 15.26
C GLY A 164 -4.51 -24.11 14.60
N ASN A 165 -4.07 -22.92 15.03
CA ASN A 165 -2.85 -22.23 14.53
C ASN A 165 -1.70 -22.21 15.54
N ASN A 166 -1.72 -23.12 16.52
CA ASN A 166 -0.77 -23.12 17.64
C ASN A 166 0.69 -23.36 17.23
N ASP A 167 0.89 -23.88 16.01
CA ASP A 167 2.23 -24.24 15.49
C ASP A 167 2.97 -23.07 14.82
N SER A 168 2.31 -21.91 14.66
CA SER A 168 2.96 -20.73 14.08
C SER A 168 3.30 -19.71 15.16
N PRO A 169 4.58 -19.50 15.52
CA PRO A 169 5.00 -18.48 16.48
C PRO A 169 4.50 -17.07 16.12
N GLU A 170 4.29 -16.81 14.84
CA GLU A 170 3.84 -15.51 14.34
C GLU A 170 2.34 -15.26 14.62
N SER A 171 1.56 -16.29 14.97
CA SER A 171 0.14 -16.16 15.28
C SER A 171 -0.12 -15.44 16.60
N VAL A 172 0.86 -15.47 17.50
CA VAL A 172 0.81 -14.80 18.84
C VAL A 172 1.39 -13.39 18.82
N LEU A 173 2.02 -12.98 17.71
CA LEU A 173 2.57 -11.64 17.60
C LEU A 173 1.48 -10.60 17.42
N SER A 174 1.56 -9.55 18.21
CA SER A 174 0.71 -8.37 18.06
C SER A 174 1.10 -7.56 16.83
N ARG A 175 0.16 -6.78 16.33
CA ARG A 175 0.40 -5.87 15.23
C ARG A 175 0.26 -4.43 15.71
N THR A 176 1.17 -3.57 15.31
CA THR A 176 1.09 -2.14 15.52
C THR A 176 0.69 -1.45 14.23
N GLY A 177 -0.39 -0.68 14.26
CA GLY A 177 -0.75 0.29 13.24
C GLY A 177 -0.48 1.70 13.75
N PHE A 178 -0.02 2.59 12.88
CA PHE A 178 0.09 4.00 13.21
C PHE A 178 -0.16 4.90 11.99
N GLY A 179 -0.63 6.10 12.26
CA GLY A 179 -0.75 7.18 11.30
C GLY A 179 -0.40 8.51 11.95
N LEU A 180 0.51 9.27 11.35
CA LEU A 180 0.89 10.61 11.77
C LEU A 180 0.39 11.61 10.75
N LEU A 181 -0.36 12.61 11.21
CA LEU A 181 -0.90 13.68 10.40
C LEU A 181 -0.41 15.03 10.92
N TYR A 182 -0.24 15.98 10.02
CA TYR A 182 -0.04 17.37 10.36
C TYR A 182 -1.03 18.23 9.58
N ALA A 183 -1.69 19.15 10.29
CA ALA A 183 -2.75 19.97 9.70
C ALA A 183 -3.85 19.12 9.00
N GLY A 184 -4.15 17.92 9.52
CA GLY A 184 -5.08 16.98 8.93
C GLY A 184 -4.57 16.23 7.69
N CYS A 185 -3.33 16.47 7.26
CA CYS A 185 -2.71 15.81 6.12
C CYS A 185 -1.78 14.68 6.58
N PRO A 186 -1.86 13.49 5.98
CA PRO A 186 -1.02 12.36 6.38
C PRO A 186 0.46 12.61 6.02
N ILE A 187 1.37 12.36 6.98
CA ILE A 187 2.82 12.48 6.82
C ILE A 187 3.45 11.10 6.67
N THR A 188 3.08 10.18 7.57
CA THR A 188 3.61 8.82 7.58
C THR A 188 2.61 7.87 8.22
N TRP A 189 2.70 6.61 7.85
CA TRP A 189 1.83 5.54 8.34
C TRP A 189 2.53 4.19 8.21
N GLY A 190 2.04 3.21 8.95
CA GLY A 190 2.57 1.86 8.88
C GLY A 190 1.69 0.85 9.58
N SER A 191 1.94 -0.42 9.28
CA SER A 191 1.36 -1.56 9.96
C SER A 191 2.38 -2.69 9.99
N ASN A 192 2.90 -3.00 11.19
CA ASN A 192 3.98 -3.96 11.39
C ASN A 192 3.64 -4.99 12.46
N LEU A 193 4.11 -6.23 12.28
CA LEU A 193 4.14 -7.19 13.37
C LEU A 193 5.18 -6.75 14.39
N GLN A 194 4.84 -6.86 15.66
CA GLN A 194 5.79 -6.68 16.76
C GLN A 194 6.75 -7.88 16.80
N THR A 195 8.00 -7.64 17.13
CA THR A 195 9.03 -8.66 17.30
C THR A 195 9.17 -9.06 18.76
#